data_4490f1b07903773b49787c860b0f140d
#
_entry.id   4490f1b07903773b49787c860b0f140d
#
_cell.length_a   1.000
_cell.length_b   1.000
_cell.length_c   1.000
_cell.angle_alpha   90.00
_cell.angle_beta   90.00
_cell.angle_gamma   90.00
#
_symmetry.space_group_name_H-M   'P 1'
#
loop_
_entity.id
_entity.type
_entity.pdbx_description
1 polymer ?
#
loop_
_entity_poly.entity_id
_entity_poly.type
_entity_poly.pdbx_seq_one_letter_code
_entity_poly.pdbx_strand_id
1 'polypeptide(L)'
;MLTSANRGTTAMTIDDKTRTELEAAVFRRLVDHLRSRTDVQNIDLMNLAGFCRNCLSNWMKEEADAKGVGISKDESREAVYGMPYETWKSKFQGTASPEQLEAMKKSHSGH
;
A
#
# COMPACT_ATOMS: atom_id res chain seq x y z
N MET A 1 -11.82 -8.29 -3.79
CA MET A 1 -11.91 -8.66 -3.38
C MET A 1 -12.10 -9.36 -3.09
N LEU A 2 -11.84 -9.37 -2.80
CA LEU A 2 -12.08 -10.12 -2.39
C LEU A 2 -12.99 -10.14 -2.37
N THR A 3 -13.26 -9.96 -2.79
CA THR A 3 -14.10 -10.23 -2.84
C THR A 3 -14.78 -10.46 -2.91
N SER A 4 -14.89 -10.67 -3.02
CA SER A 4 -15.52 -11.30 -3.04
C SER A 4 -15.96 -11.87 -2.96
N ALA A 5 -16.01 -12.18 -3.08
CA ALA A 5 -16.36 -13.00 -2.94
C ALA A 5 -16.43 -13.64 -2.72
N ASN A 6 -16.37 -14.04 -2.67
CA ASN A 6 -16.43 -14.83 -2.31
C ASN A 6 -16.13 -15.31 -2.36
N ARG A 7 -15.83 -15.23 -2.49
CA ARG A 7 -15.49 -15.94 -2.31
C ARG A 7 -15.70 -16.90 -1.83
N GLY A 8 -15.96 -17.23 -1.84
CA GLY A 8 -16.22 -18.04 -1.35
C GLY A 8 -16.80 -18.86 -0.79
N THR A 9 -16.52 -19.29 -0.75
CA THR A 9 -16.87 -20.28 -0.32
C THR A 9 -16.77 -20.57 1.03
N THR A 10 -15.80 -20.43 1.57
CA THR A 10 -15.72 -20.60 2.92
C THR A 10 -16.40 -19.53 3.52
N ALA A 11 -17.47 -19.76 3.92
CA ALA A 11 -18.21 -18.71 4.41
C ALA A 11 -17.64 -18.27 5.70
N MET A 12 -17.20 -17.07 5.72
CA MET A 12 -17.01 -16.42 6.99
C MET A 12 -18.38 -16.15 7.55
N THR A 13 -18.61 -16.56 8.78
CA THR A 13 -19.90 -16.38 9.43
C THR A 13 -20.03 -15.01 10.09
N ILE A 14 -19.18 -14.08 9.73
CA ILE A 14 -19.20 -12.73 10.27
C ILE A 14 -19.97 -11.80 9.34
N ASP A 15 -20.55 -10.75 9.90
CA ASP A 15 -21.29 -9.78 9.11
C ASP A 15 -20.32 -8.80 8.41
N ASP A 16 -20.88 -7.97 7.54
CA ASP A 16 -20.05 -7.05 6.75
C ASP A 16 -19.34 -6.02 7.62
N LYS A 17 -19.99 -5.57 8.69
CA LYS A 17 -19.36 -4.61 9.59
C LYS A 17 -18.13 -5.22 10.24
N THR A 18 -18.25 -6.44 10.75
CA THR A 18 -17.13 -7.12 11.39
C THR A 18 -16.03 -7.37 10.39
N ARG A 19 -16.37 -7.80 9.17
CA ARG A 19 -15.37 -8.02 8.13
C ARG A 19 -14.62 -6.73 7.83
N THR A 20 -15.34 -5.61 7.69
CA THR A 20 -14.72 -4.33 7.41
C THR A 20 -13.75 -3.94 8.53
N GLU A 21 -14.13 -4.17 9.77
CA GLU A 21 -13.27 -3.86 10.91
C GLU A 21 -12.00 -4.71 10.92
N LEU A 22 -12.14 -5.99 10.58
CA LEU A 22 -10.98 -6.89 10.50
C LEU A 22 -10.05 -6.49 9.37
N GLU A 23 -10.62 -6.15 8.23
CA GLU A 23 -9.81 -5.71 7.07
C GLU A 23 -9.08 -4.42 7.40
N ALA A 24 -9.74 -3.49 8.07
CA ALA A 24 -9.09 -2.25 8.48
C ALA A 24 -7.96 -2.54 9.47
N ALA A 25 -8.19 -3.45 10.42
CA ALA A 25 -7.16 -3.81 11.39
C ALA A 25 -5.95 -4.45 10.71
N VAL A 26 -6.17 -5.34 9.74
CA VAL A 26 -5.08 -5.97 9.00
C VAL A 26 -4.32 -4.94 8.18
N PHE A 27 -5.03 -4.01 7.53
CA PHE A 27 -4.37 -2.97 6.77
C PHE A 27 -3.48 -2.11 7.67
N ARG A 28 -3.96 -1.77 8.86
CA ARG A 28 -3.15 -1.00 9.81
C ARG A 28 -1.89 -1.76 10.23
N ARG A 29 -2.02 -3.08 10.42
CA ARG A 29 -0.85 -3.90 10.73
C ARG A 29 0.14 -3.96 9.56
N LEU A 30 -0.37 -4.03 8.33
CA LEU A 30 0.50 -3.99 7.15
C LEU A 30 1.26 -2.67 7.10
N VAL A 31 0.56 -1.57 7.30
CA VAL A 31 1.19 -0.24 7.28
C VAL A 31 2.24 -0.12 8.38
N ASP A 32 1.91 -0.57 9.60
CA ASP A 32 2.88 -0.53 10.70
C ASP A 32 4.11 -1.37 10.39
N HIS A 33 3.90 -2.53 9.77
CA HIS A 33 5.01 -3.40 9.38
C HIS A 33 5.91 -2.71 8.36
N LEU A 34 5.31 -2.10 7.34
CA LEU A 34 6.09 -1.38 6.33
C LEU A 34 6.85 -0.20 6.94
N ARG A 35 6.24 0.49 7.90
CA ARG A 35 6.92 1.59 8.61
C ARG A 35 8.13 1.08 9.39
N SER A 36 8.08 -0.13 9.89
CA SER A 36 9.18 -0.72 10.63
C SER A 36 10.31 -1.22 9.71
N ARG A 37 10.03 -1.35 8.42
CA ARG A 37 10.99 -1.88 7.46
C ARG A 37 11.50 -0.80 6.52
N THR A 38 12.10 0.23 7.11
CA THR A 38 12.68 1.33 6.33
C THR A 38 13.88 0.90 5.50
N ASP A 39 14.42 -0.29 5.78
CA ASP A 39 15.48 -0.90 4.98
C ASP A 39 14.99 -1.39 3.63
N VAL A 40 13.68 -1.60 3.47
CA VAL A 40 13.12 -2.10 2.21
C VAL A 40 12.70 -0.91 1.36
N GLN A 41 13.32 -0.78 0.20
CA GLN A 41 13.03 0.31 -0.71
C GLN A 41 11.74 0.05 -1.49
N ASN A 42 11.09 1.13 -1.91
CA ASN A 42 9.88 0.98 -2.72
C ASN A 42 10.14 0.22 -4.01
N ILE A 43 11.31 0.43 -4.62
CA ILE A 43 11.64 -0.30 -5.84
C ILE A 43 11.76 -1.82 -5.58
N ASP A 44 12.23 -2.20 -4.38
CA ASP A 44 12.29 -3.61 -4.02
C ASP A 44 10.90 -4.21 -3.90
N LEU A 45 9.98 -3.49 -3.27
CA LEU A 45 8.59 -3.94 -3.16
C LEU A 45 7.95 -4.10 -4.54
N MET A 46 8.14 -3.11 -5.42
CA MET A 46 7.60 -3.18 -6.77
C MET A 46 8.12 -4.40 -7.51
N ASN A 47 9.42 -4.65 -7.40
CA ASN A 47 10.03 -5.76 -8.12
C ASN A 47 9.59 -7.12 -7.60
N LEU A 48 9.39 -7.24 -6.28
CA LEU A 48 9.03 -8.51 -5.67
C LEU A 48 7.53 -8.75 -5.64
N ALA A 49 6.75 -7.72 -5.35
CA ALA A 49 5.33 -7.90 -5.06
C ALA A 49 4.41 -7.14 -6.01
N GLY A 50 4.94 -6.29 -6.85
CA GLY A 50 4.13 -5.54 -7.82
C GLY A 50 3.42 -4.34 -7.24
N PHE A 51 3.73 -3.95 -6.01
CA PHE A 51 3.19 -2.73 -5.41
C PHE A 51 4.24 -2.15 -4.46
N CYS A 52 4.04 -0.91 -4.07
CA CYS A 52 4.92 -0.28 -3.09
C CYS A 52 4.09 0.62 -2.16
N ARG A 53 4.78 1.33 -1.26
CA ARG A 53 4.09 2.23 -0.33
C ARG A 53 3.29 3.30 -1.06
N ASN A 54 3.82 3.81 -2.17
CA ASN A 54 3.10 4.80 -2.97
C ASN A 54 1.83 4.22 -3.58
N CYS A 55 1.85 2.97 -3.98
CA CYS A 55 0.64 2.32 -4.51
C CYS A 55 -0.44 2.26 -3.44
N LEU A 56 -0.07 1.91 -2.20
CA LEU A 56 -1.04 1.87 -1.11
C LEU A 56 -1.65 3.25 -0.87
N SER A 57 -0.83 4.30 -0.88
CA SER A 57 -1.34 5.65 -0.67
C SER A 57 -2.22 6.10 -1.83
N ASN A 58 -1.86 5.73 -3.06
CA ASN A 58 -2.67 6.06 -4.22
C ASN A 58 -4.03 5.35 -4.15
N TRP A 59 -4.04 4.08 -3.76
CA TRP A 59 -5.29 3.35 -3.59
C TRP A 59 -6.17 3.97 -2.52
N MET A 60 -5.59 4.43 -1.43
CA MET A 60 -6.36 5.12 -0.39
C MET A 60 -6.98 6.40 -0.93
N LYS A 61 -6.21 7.18 -1.70
CA LYS A 61 -6.73 8.41 -2.31
C LYS A 61 -7.86 8.11 -3.27
N GLU A 62 -7.70 7.07 -4.10
CA GLU A 62 -8.72 6.67 -5.05
C GLU A 62 -10.01 6.25 -4.35
N GLU A 63 -9.89 5.48 -3.28
CA GLU A 63 -11.07 5.05 -2.53
C GLU A 63 -11.75 6.23 -1.84
N ALA A 64 -10.96 7.16 -1.32
CA ALA A 64 -11.51 8.36 -0.70
C ALA A 64 -12.27 9.19 -1.75
N ASP A 65 -11.68 9.37 -2.92
CA ASP A 65 -12.33 10.11 -4.00
C ASP A 65 -13.64 9.46 -4.41
N ALA A 66 -13.65 8.12 -4.51
CA ALA A 66 -14.85 7.38 -4.88
C ALA A 66 -15.97 7.54 -3.87
N LYS A 67 -15.62 7.76 -2.61
CA LYS A 67 -16.59 7.89 -1.52
C LYS A 67 -16.89 9.34 -1.17
N GLY A 68 -16.31 10.29 -1.89
CA GLY A 68 -16.51 11.70 -1.61
C GLY A 68 -15.81 12.18 -0.34
N VAL A 69 -14.79 11.47 0.10
CA VAL A 69 -14.02 11.85 1.29
C VAL A 69 -12.85 12.72 0.87
N GLY A 70 -12.77 13.92 1.42
CA GLY A 70 -11.78 14.89 0.99
C GLY A 70 -10.46 14.74 1.73
N ILE A 71 -9.61 13.86 1.25
CA ILE A 71 -8.23 13.81 1.74
C ILE A 71 -7.29 14.16 0.60
N SER A 72 -6.17 14.78 0.94
CA SER A 72 -5.19 15.16 -0.07
C SER A 72 -4.26 13.98 -0.35
N LYS A 73 -3.52 14.09 -1.46
CA LYS A 73 -2.50 13.11 -1.79
C LYS A 73 -1.45 13.03 -0.69
N ASP A 74 -1.06 14.18 -0.15
CA ASP A 74 -0.07 14.19 0.93
C ASP A 74 -0.59 13.52 2.18
N GLU A 75 -1.86 13.72 2.52
CA GLU A 75 -2.46 13.05 3.67
C GLU A 75 -2.50 11.54 3.48
N SER A 76 -2.81 11.08 2.28
CA SER A 76 -2.83 9.64 2.02
C SER A 76 -1.43 9.03 2.09
N ARG A 77 -0.41 9.77 1.64
CA ARG A 77 0.97 9.33 1.77
C ARG A 77 1.40 9.27 3.23
N GLU A 78 1.05 10.27 4.00
CA GLU A 78 1.43 10.30 5.40
C GLU A 78 0.77 9.17 6.18
N ALA A 79 -0.44 8.78 5.80
CA ALA A 79 -1.12 7.65 6.43
C ALA A 79 -0.32 6.36 6.25
N VAL A 80 0.36 6.19 5.14
CA VAL A 80 1.15 4.98 4.87
C VAL A 80 2.56 5.10 5.44
N TYR A 81 3.22 6.24 5.22
CA TYR A 81 4.62 6.41 5.63
C TYR A 81 4.80 6.74 7.10
N GLY A 82 3.77 7.30 7.74
CA GLY A 82 3.86 7.74 9.13
C GLY A 82 4.60 9.05 9.30
N MET A 83 4.92 9.71 8.21
CA MET A 83 5.60 10.99 8.20
C MET A 83 5.41 11.59 6.81
N PRO A 84 5.70 12.89 6.61
CA PRO A 84 5.62 13.46 5.27
C PRO A 84 6.52 12.70 4.31
N TYR A 85 6.05 12.51 3.10
CA TYR A 85 6.76 11.69 2.11
C TYR A 85 8.17 12.22 1.82
N GLU A 86 8.33 13.54 1.73
CA GLU A 86 9.65 14.12 1.49
C GLU A 86 10.62 13.82 2.61
N THR A 87 10.12 13.78 3.84
CA THR A 87 10.94 13.39 5.00
C THR A 87 11.40 11.95 4.87
N TRP A 88 10.47 11.06 4.51
CA TRP A 88 10.80 9.65 4.34
C TRP A 88 11.84 9.46 3.25
N LYS A 89 11.66 10.14 2.12
CA LYS A 89 12.61 10.07 1.01
C LYS A 89 14.00 10.50 1.44
N SER A 90 14.10 11.61 2.14
CA SER A 90 15.41 12.12 2.53
C SER A 90 16.10 11.23 3.56
N LYS A 91 15.33 10.55 4.39
CA LYS A 91 15.91 9.70 5.43
C LYS A 91 16.22 8.28 4.97
N PHE A 92 15.39 7.72 4.11
CA PHE A 92 15.42 6.28 3.87
C PHE A 92 15.59 5.88 2.41
N GLN A 93 15.21 6.72 1.45
CA GLN A 93 15.26 6.32 0.06
C GLN A 93 16.67 6.43 -0.48
N GLY A 94 17.19 5.29 -0.98
CA GLY A 94 18.49 5.26 -1.59
C GLY A 94 18.41 5.34 -3.11
N THR A 95 19.57 5.33 -3.76
CA THR A 95 19.66 5.32 -5.20
C THR A 95 19.46 3.89 -5.69
N ALA A 96 18.58 3.71 -6.68
CA ALA A 96 18.33 2.40 -7.24
C ALA A 96 19.53 1.95 -8.07
N SER A 97 19.86 0.66 -7.96
CA SER A 97 20.93 0.07 -8.76
C SER A 97 20.44 -0.17 -10.20
N PRO A 98 21.36 -0.33 -11.15
CA PRO A 98 20.95 -0.69 -12.51
C PRO A 98 20.13 -1.97 -12.55
N GLU A 99 20.47 -2.94 -11.71
CA GLU A 99 19.72 -4.20 -11.63
C GLU A 99 18.29 -3.98 -11.14
N GLN A 100 18.13 -3.13 -10.14
CA GLN A 100 16.80 -2.80 -9.63
C GLN A 100 15.95 -2.10 -10.70
N LEU A 101 16.55 -1.17 -11.43
CA LEU A 101 15.85 -0.45 -12.49
C LEU A 101 15.45 -1.39 -13.63
N GLU A 102 16.32 -2.31 -13.99
CA GLU A 102 16.02 -3.27 -15.06
C GLU A 102 14.88 -4.20 -14.64
N ALA A 103 14.91 -4.68 -13.40
CA ALA A 103 13.85 -5.53 -12.88
C ALA A 103 12.52 -4.79 -12.83
N MET A 104 12.54 -3.50 -12.51
CA MET A 104 11.33 -2.70 -12.47
C MET A 104 10.70 -2.56 -13.85
N LYS A 105 11.52 -2.40 -14.89
CA LYS A 105 11.01 -2.33 -16.27
C LYS A 105 10.25 -3.59 -16.63
N LYS A 106 10.74 -4.75 -16.19
CA LYS A 106 10.12 -6.03 -16.53
C LYS A 106 8.85 -6.29 -15.73
N SER A 107 8.81 -5.86 -14.48
CA SER A 107 7.70 -6.20 -13.59
C SER A 107 6.64 -5.11 -13.52
N HIS A 108 6.90 -3.95 -14.07
CA HIS A 108 6.08 -2.76 -13.80
C HIS A 108 4.97 -2.54 -14.81
N SER A 109 4.59 -3.53 -15.56
CA SER A 109 3.69 -3.32 -16.69
C SER A 109 2.28 -2.90 -16.28
N GLY A 110 1.87 -3.11 -15.06
CA GLY A 110 0.51 -2.82 -14.65
C GLY A 110 0.32 -1.54 -13.86
N HIS A 111 1.37 -0.83 -13.64
CA HIS A 111 1.29 0.35 -12.80
C HIS A 111 1.68 1.60 -13.57
#